data_2814ee1eb40893feb67fa74c9dc2d51d
#
_entry.id   2814ee1eb40893feb67fa74c9dc2d51d
#
_cell.length_a   1.000
_cell.length_b   1.000
_cell.length_c   1.000
_cell.angle_alpha   90.00
_cell.angle_beta   90.00
_cell.angle_gamma   90.00
#
_symmetry.space_group_name_H-M   'P 1'
#
loop_
_entity.id
_entity.type
_entity.pdbx_description
1 polymer ?
#
loop_
_entity_poly.entity_id
_entity_poly.type
_entity_poly.pdbx_seq_one_letter_code
_entity_poly.pdbx_strand_id
1 'polypeptide(L)'
;MIARLWRGQTVTAANTEAYFRYLTGTLFPSLKDLAGHRGAWILRREVDGRSEFLAVTLWESRQAIEAFAGRDIDKAIVEPEARAVLAEFDDFARHYEVAFRTP
;
A
#
# COMPACT_ATOMS: atom_id res chain seq x y z
N MET A 1 14.47 9.95 -1.11
CA MET A 1 13.36 9.04 -1.47
C MET A 1 12.71 8.50 -0.21
N ILE A 2 11.40 8.44 -0.23
CA ILE A 2 10.60 7.99 0.92
C ILE A 2 9.90 6.69 0.57
N ALA A 3 9.97 5.71 1.47
CA ALA A 3 9.18 4.49 1.38
C ALA A 3 7.96 4.63 2.29
N ARG A 4 6.78 4.40 1.72
CA ARG A 4 5.50 4.38 2.44
C ARG A 4 5.06 2.93 2.59
N LEU A 5 4.80 2.50 3.82
CA LEU A 5 4.44 1.14 4.15
C LEU A 5 3.05 1.10 4.79
N TRP A 6 2.22 0.19 4.29
CA TRP A 6 0.88 -0.01 4.85
C TRP A 6 0.51 -1.48 4.83
N ARG A 7 -0.13 -1.96 5.90
CA ARG A 7 -0.43 -3.37 6.11
C ARG A 7 -1.93 -3.63 6.13
N GLY A 8 -2.36 -4.69 5.45
CA GLY A 8 -3.73 -5.19 5.50
C GLY A 8 -3.75 -6.71 5.51
N GLN A 9 -4.83 -7.29 6.01
CA GLN A 9 -5.00 -8.74 6.08
C GLN A 9 -6.33 -9.18 5.49
N THR A 10 -6.31 -10.34 4.84
CA THR A 10 -7.51 -11.02 4.35
C THR A 10 -7.61 -12.40 5.01
N VAL A 11 -8.82 -12.94 5.09
CA VAL A 11 -9.05 -14.24 5.74
C VAL A 11 -9.35 -15.35 4.73
N THR A 12 -10.24 -15.10 3.77
CA THR A 12 -10.64 -16.13 2.81
C THR A 12 -9.79 -16.07 1.55
N ALA A 13 -9.68 -17.21 0.87
CA ALA A 13 -8.99 -17.28 -0.43
C ALA A 13 -9.64 -16.34 -1.45
N ALA A 14 -10.96 -16.25 -1.46
CA ALA A 14 -11.69 -15.37 -2.37
C ALA A 14 -11.35 -13.89 -2.13
N ASN A 15 -11.33 -13.46 -0.86
CA ASN A 15 -10.99 -12.07 -0.51
C ASN A 15 -9.51 -11.77 -0.76
N THR A 16 -8.63 -12.74 -0.52
CA THR A 16 -7.20 -12.60 -0.83
C THR A 16 -6.98 -12.36 -2.32
N GLU A 17 -7.64 -13.13 -3.15
CA GLU A 17 -7.59 -12.98 -4.61
C GLU A 17 -8.15 -11.63 -5.05
N ALA A 18 -9.32 -11.26 -4.52
CA ALA A 18 -9.98 -10.00 -4.86
C ALA A 18 -9.12 -8.80 -4.46
N TYR A 19 -8.48 -8.84 -3.30
CA TYR A 19 -7.62 -7.77 -2.85
C TYR A 19 -6.36 -7.66 -3.73
N PHE A 20 -5.76 -8.78 -4.07
CA PHE A 20 -4.61 -8.80 -4.96
C PHE A 20 -4.94 -8.18 -6.33
N ARG A 21 -6.09 -8.54 -6.90
CA ARG A 21 -6.54 -7.96 -8.17
C ARG A 21 -6.81 -6.46 -8.07
N TYR A 22 -7.38 -6.03 -6.95
CA TYR A 22 -7.61 -4.61 -6.70
C TYR A 22 -6.28 -3.84 -6.68
N LEU A 23 -5.29 -4.33 -5.95
CA LEU A 23 -3.98 -3.68 -5.86
C LEU A 23 -3.28 -3.61 -7.21
N THR A 24 -3.25 -4.71 -7.95
CA THR A 24 -2.50 -4.81 -9.20
C THR A 24 -3.24 -4.23 -10.40
N GLY A 25 -4.56 -4.27 -10.39
CA GLY A 25 -5.39 -3.85 -11.52
C GLY A 25 -5.98 -2.46 -11.39
N THR A 26 -6.10 -1.93 -10.17
CA THR A 26 -6.77 -0.65 -9.93
C THR A 26 -5.87 0.33 -9.19
N LEU A 27 -5.44 -0.01 -7.97
CA LEU A 27 -4.73 0.96 -7.14
C LEU A 27 -3.33 1.29 -7.70
N PHE A 28 -2.48 0.30 -7.89
CA PHE A 28 -1.11 0.55 -8.32
C PHE A 28 -1.03 1.19 -9.70
N PRO A 29 -1.83 0.77 -10.70
CA PRO A 29 -1.85 1.50 -11.96
C PRO A 29 -2.23 2.98 -11.83
N SER A 30 -3.11 3.32 -10.87
CA SER A 30 -3.50 4.72 -10.65
C SER A 30 -2.36 5.57 -10.08
N LEU A 31 -1.37 4.97 -9.42
CA LEU A 31 -0.23 5.69 -8.86
C LEU A 31 0.81 6.03 -9.92
N LYS A 32 0.82 5.30 -11.01
CA LYS A 32 1.82 5.40 -12.08
C LYS A 32 2.01 6.81 -12.62
N ASP A 33 0.93 7.56 -12.74
CA ASP A 33 0.96 8.89 -13.34
C ASP A 33 1.11 10.01 -12.29
N LEU A 34 1.20 9.68 -11.03
CA LEU A 34 1.40 10.68 -9.98
C LEU A 34 2.84 11.17 -9.98
N ALA A 35 3.01 12.48 -9.98
CA ALA A 35 4.33 13.10 -9.94
C ALA A 35 5.06 12.66 -8.66
N GLY A 36 6.30 12.21 -8.82
CA GLY A 36 7.13 11.79 -7.70
C GLY A 36 6.97 10.35 -7.26
N HIS A 37 6.03 9.60 -7.83
CA HIS A 37 5.91 8.16 -7.57
C HIS A 37 7.07 7.42 -8.27
N ARG A 38 7.74 6.53 -7.56
CA ARG A 38 8.97 5.86 -8.04
C ARG A 38 8.91 4.35 -8.03
N GLY A 39 7.78 3.75 -7.78
CA GLY A 39 7.62 2.32 -7.82
C GLY A 39 6.85 1.77 -6.63
N ALA A 40 6.50 0.50 -6.70
CA ALA A 40 5.70 -0.14 -5.66
C ALA A 40 5.96 -1.64 -5.62
N TRP A 41 5.83 -2.20 -4.43
CA TRP A 41 5.85 -3.65 -4.22
C TRP A 41 4.68 -4.06 -3.37
N ILE A 42 4.20 -5.29 -3.60
CA ILE A 42 3.32 -5.99 -2.70
C ILE A 42 4.14 -7.13 -2.10
N LEU A 43 4.30 -7.10 -0.78
CA LEU A 43 4.90 -8.21 -0.04
C LEU A 43 3.76 -8.97 0.63
N ARG A 44 3.87 -10.28 0.67
CA ARG A 44 2.80 -11.12 1.18
C ARG A 44 3.35 -12.26 2.01
N ARG A 45 2.70 -12.56 3.12
CA ARG A 45 2.99 -13.74 3.93
C ARG A 45 1.73 -14.28 4.58
N GLU A 46 1.77 -15.55 4.97
CA GLU A 46 0.69 -16.15 5.74
C GLU A 46 1.00 -16.03 7.24
N VAL A 47 0.02 -15.61 8.02
CA VAL A 47 0.14 -15.44 9.47
C VAL A 47 -1.14 -15.91 10.12
N ASP A 48 -1.05 -16.96 10.94
CA ASP A 48 -2.20 -17.48 11.70
C ASP A 48 -3.45 -17.73 10.84
N GLY A 49 -3.25 -18.34 9.68
CA GLY A 49 -4.34 -18.67 8.75
C GLY A 49 -4.87 -17.48 7.96
N ARG A 50 -4.23 -16.33 8.04
CA ARG A 50 -4.58 -15.13 7.27
C ARG A 50 -3.49 -14.78 6.28
N SER A 51 -3.87 -14.11 5.21
CA SER A 51 -2.90 -13.53 4.27
C SER A 51 -2.63 -12.09 4.68
N GLU A 52 -1.37 -11.78 4.99
CA GLU A 52 -0.95 -10.41 5.29
C GLU A 52 -0.28 -9.82 4.06
N PHE A 53 -0.73 -8.63 3.69
CA PHE A 53 -0.14 -7.86 2.60
C PHE A 53 0.55 -6.63 3.17
N LEU A 54 1.76 -6.38 2.71
CA LEU A 54 2.46 -5.15 2.98
C LEU A 54 2.65 -4.41 1.66
N ALA A 55 1.98 -3.28 1.53
CA ALA A 55 2.12 -2.42 0.36
C ALA A 55 3.26 -1.45 0.61
N VAL A 56 4.26 -1.48 -0.27
CA VAL A 56 5.42 -0.59 -0.20
C VAL A 56 5.40 0.28 -1.45
N THR A 57 5.27 1.59 -1.26
CA THR A 57 5.33 2.55 -2.36
C THR A 57 6.52 3.48 -2.16
N LEU A 58 7.17 3.82 -3.26
CA LEU A 58 8.35 4.69 -3.24
C LEU A 58 8.02 6.04 -3.86
N TRP A 59 8.51 7.11 -3.22
CA TRP A 59 8.19 8.48 -3.58
C TRP A 59 9.43 9.36 -3.48
N GLU A 60 9.51 10.38 -4.35
CA GLU A 60 10.61 11.35 -4.31
C GLU A 60 10.71 12.09 -2.98
N SER A 61 9.55 12.42 -2.40
CA SER A 61 9.47 13.25 -1.20
C SER A 61 8.16 13.00 -0.46
N ARG A 62 8.06 13.47 0.77
CA ARG A 62 6.81 13.46 1.53
C ARG A 62 5.74 14.29 0.84
N GLN A 63 6.13 15.41 0.24
CA GLN A 63 5.21 16.26 -0.49
C GLN A 63 4.55 15.54 -1.66
N ALA A 64 5.31 14.71 -2.38
CA ALA A 64 4.76 13.92 -3.49
C ALA A 64 3.67 12.96 -3.04
N ILE A 65 3.75 12.45 -1.81
CA ILE A 65 2.76 11.53 -1.25
C ILE A 65 1.41 12.23 -1.04
N GLU A 66 1.39 13.54 -0.83
CA GLU A 66 0.15 14.30 -0.60
C GLU A 66 -0.83 14.20 -1.76
N ALA A 67 -0.34 14.02 -2.98
CA ALA A 67 -1.20 13.84 -4.15
C ALA A 67 -2.04 12.56 -4.06
N PHE A 68 -1.53 11.56 -3.36
CA PHE A 68 -2.22 10.29 -3.14
C PHE A 68 -2.98 10.28 -1.80
N ALA A 69 -2.32 10.69 -0.72
CA ALA A 69 -2.79 10.48 0.64
C ALA A 69 -3.41 11.73 1.29
N GLY A 70 -3.35 12.89 0.65
CA GLY A 70 -3.79 14.14 1.24
C GLY A 70 -2.71 14.74 2.16
N ARG A 71 -3.05 15.84 2.84
CA ARG A 71 -2.10 16.57 3.68
C ARG A 71 -1.52 15.75 4.82
N ASP A 72 -2.37 14.97 5.49
CA ASP A 72 -1.92 14.07 6.55
C ASP A 72 -1.53 12.74 5.90
N ILE A 73 -0.27 12.67 5.46
CA ILE A 73 0.21 11.49 4.74
C ILE A 73 0.29 10.24 5.61
N ASP A 74 0.28 10.38 6.93
CA ASP A 74 0.31 9.22 7.84
C ASP A 74 -1.04 8.50 7.88
N LYS A 75 -2.10 9.17 7.47
CA LYS A 75 -3.43 8.58 7.47
C LYS A 75 -3.57 7.61 6.31
N ALA A 76 -4.08 6.41 6.59
CA ALA A 76 -4.30 5.42 5.55
C ALA A 76 -5.44 5.84 4.62
N ILE A 77 -5.28 5.54 3.34
CA ILE A 77 -6.33 5.70 2.34
C ILE A 77 -6.83 4.31 2.01
N VAL A 78 -8.04 3.99 2.46
CA VAL A 78 -8.64 2.66 2.26
C VAL A 78 -9.95 2.84 1.51
N GLU A 79 -9.91 2.59 0.22
CA GLU A 79 -11.09 2.71 -0.63
C GLU A 79 -12.16 1.67 -0.29
N PRO A 80 -13.44 1.94 -0.59
CA PRO A 80 -14.52 1.00 -0.28
C PRO A 80 -14.30 -0.41 -0.81
N GLU A 81 -13.72 -0.56 -2.00
CA GLU A 81 -13.42 -1.87 -2.58
C GLU A 81 -12.44 -2.67 -1.73
N ALA A 82 -11.43 -2.00 -1.18
CA ALA A 82 -10.47 -2.63 -0.29
C ALA A 82 -11.11 -2.97 1.05
N ARG A 83 -11.90 -2.05 1.63
CA ARG A 83 -12.60 -2.29 2.89
C ARG A 83 -13.50 -3.51 2.83
N ALA A 84 -14.14 -3.74 1.69
CA ALA A 84 -15.07 -4.85 1.53
C ALA A 84 -14.42 -6.23 1.68
N VAL A 85 -13.12 -6.33 1.40
CA VAL A 85 -12.39 -7.61 1.41
C VAL A 85 -11.33 -7.73 2.49
N LEU A 86 -10.94 -6.62 3.12
CA LEU A 86 -9.96 -6.64 4.21
C LEU A 86 -10.63 -6.99 5.53
N ALA A 87 -10.05 -7.95 6.24
CA ALA A 87 -10.50 -8.33 7.58
C ALA A 87 -9.94 -7.39 8.64
N GLU A 88 -8.72 -6.91 8.42
CA GLU A 88 -8.01 -6.02 9.32
C GLU A 88 -7.02 -5.20 8.52
N PHE A 89 -6.78 -3.97 8.92
CA PHE A 89 -5.78 -3.11 8.29
C PHE A 89 -5.34 -2.01 9.25
N ASP A 90 -4.15 -1.47 8.99
CA ASP A 90 -3.61 -0.38 9.77
C ASP A 90 -4.33 0.93 9.43
N ASP A 91 -4.64 1.73 10.45
CA ASP A 91 -5.27 3.05 10.28
C ASP A 91 -4.27 4.08 9.75
N PHE A 92 -2.98 3.81 9.93
CA PHE A 92 -1.90 4.72 9.55
C PHE A 92 -0.86 4.00 8.72
N ALA A 93 -0.30 4.72 7.76
CA ALA A 93 0.88 4.29 7.03
C ALA A 93 2.13 4.74 7.77
N ARG A 94 3.24 4.03 7.55
CA ARG A 94 4.54 4.40 8.10
C ARG A 94 5.43 4.86 6.96
N HIS A 95 6.25 5.86 7.23
CA HIS A 95 7.15 6.44 6.25
C HIS A 95 8.59 6.33 6.73
N TYR A 96 9.45 5.92 5.83
CA TYR A 96 10.88 5.77 6.10
C TYR A 96 11.67 6.45 4.99
N GLU A 97 12.74 7.12 5.38
CA GLU A 97 13.70 7.59 4.41
C GLU A 97 14.50 6.39 3.90
N VAL A 98 14.66 6.29 2.58
CA VAL A 98 15.52 5.26 1.98
C VAL A 98 16.96 5.72 2.18
N ALA A 99 17.60 5.20 3.22
CA ALA A 99 18.94 5.63 3.61
C ALA A 99 20.02 5.04 2.71
N PHE A 100 19.79 3.84 2.17
CA PHE A 100 20.75 3.17 1.30
C PHE A 100 20.03 2.18 0.40
N ARG A 101 20.50 2.03 -0.82
CA ARG A 101 19.91 1.12 -1.79
C ARG A 101 20.98 0.56 -2.71
N THR A 102 20.98 -0.75 -2.92
CA THR A 102 21.81 -1.38 -3.94
C THR A 102 20.98 -1.68 -5.18
N PRO A 103 21.60 -1.73 -6.35
CA PRO A 103 20.90 -2.13 -7.57
C PRO A 103 20.39 -3.57 -7.51
#